data_c20a3009003c3394d9ddb6f8c38141bb
#
_entry.id   c20a3009003c3394d9ddb6f8c38141bb
#
_cell.length_a   1.000
_cell.length_b   1.000
_cell.length_c   1.000
_cell.angle_alpha   90.00
_cell.angle_beta   90.00
_cell.angle_gamma   90.00
#
_symmetry.space_group_name_H-M   'P 1'
#
loop_
_entity.id
_entity.type
_entity.pdbx_description
1 polymer ?
#
loop_
_entity_poly.entity_id
_entity_poly.type
_entity_poly.pdbx_seq_one_letter_code
_entity_poly.pdbx_strand_id
1 'polypeptide(L)'
;MNQLAERDCVPCKGEVAPLKGPDLTKVSSQLDGGWRVIQEHHLEKEYKFKDFRQALDFTNKVGELAESQGHHPDIYLTWGKVKLTIWTHKIDGLTESDFVLAAKADELM
;
A
#
# COMPACT_ATOMS: atom_id res chain seq x y z
N MET A 1 -4.34 -14.04 9.33
CA MET A 1 -3.72 -13.78 8.01
C MET A 1 -4.66 -13.00 7.13
N ASN A 2 -4.15 -12.02 6.41
CA ASN A 2 -4.95 -11.18 5.53
C ASN A 2 -5.00 -11.80 4.14
N GLN A 3 -6.20 -12.05 3.62
CA GLN A 3 -6.37 -12.67 2.31
C GLN A 3 -5.78 -11.81 1.19
N LEU A 4 -5.81 -10.48 1.34
CA LEU A 4 -5.23 -9.58 0.35
C LEU A 4 -3.72 -9.84 0.19
N ALA A 5 -3.02 -10.11 1.30
CA ALA A 5 -1.57 -10.32 1.26
C ALA A 5 -1.18 -11.59 0.50
N GLU A 6 -2.10 -12.53 0.34
CA GLU A 6 -1.85 -13.77 -0.39
C GLU A 6 -2.02 -13.61 -1.90
N ARG A 7 -2.56 -12.48 -2.35
CA ARG A 7 -2.78 -12.19 -3.76
C ARG A 7 -1.58 -11.45 -4.36
N ASP A 8 -1.46 -11.47 -5.67
CA ASP A 8 -0.46 -10.69 -6.38
C ASP A 8 -1.08 -9.43 -6.97
N CYS A 9 -0.27 -8.38 -7.10
CA CYS A 9 -0.70 -7.18 -7.78
C CYS A 9 -0.87 -7.46 -9.27
N VAL A 10 -1.98 -7.00 -9.83
CA VAL A 10 -2.28 -7.16 -11.25
C VAL A 10 -1.89 -5.88 -11.98
N PRO A 11 -1.12 -5.95 -13.08
CA PRO A 11 -0.76 -4.75 -13.84
C PRO A 11 -2.01 -3.99 -14.28
N CYS A 12 -2.00 -2.67 -14.06
CA CYS A 12 -3.09 -1.82 -14.49
C CYS A 12 -2.90 -1.43 -15.95
N LYS A 13 -3.92 -1.67 -16.76
CA LYS A 13 -3.89 -1.33 -18.19
C LYS A 13 -4.44 0.06 -18.49
N GLY A 14 -4.86 0.78 -17.45
CA GLY A 14 -5.40 2.13 -17.62
C GLY A 14 -6.83 2.17 -18.10
N GLU A 15 -7.49 1.02 -18.17
CA GLU A 15 -8.87 0.90 -18.65
C GLU A 15 -9.88 0.66 -17.53
N VAL A 16 -9.39 0.46 -16.31
CA VAL A 16 -10.22 0.15 -15.15
C VAL A 16 -10.57 1.45 -14.43
N ALA A 17 -11.84 1.60 -14.08
CA ALA A 17 -12.28 2.75 -13.29
C ALA A 17 -11.73 2.63 -11.86
N PRO A 18 -11.35 3.75 -11.22
CA PRO A 18 -10.93 3.73 -9.82
C PRO A 18 -12.05 3.22 -8.92
N LEU A 19 -11.67 2.51 -7.86
CA LEU A 19 -12.62 2.09 -6.83
C LEU A 19 -13.21 3.31 -6.14
N LYS A 20 -14.53 3.32 -5.98
CA LYS A 20 -15.25 4.41 -5.33
C LYS A 20 -16.42 3.85 -4.53
N GLY A 21 -16.90 4.65 -3.55
CA GLY A 21 -18.11 4.34 -2.79
C GLY A 21 -18.13 2.95 -2.17
N PRO A 22 -19.23 2.20 -2.33
CA PRO A 22 -19.37 0.88 -1.68
C PRO A 22 -18.31 -0.13 -2.09
N ASP A 23 -17.87 -0.12 -3.36
CA ASP A 23 -16.83 -1.03 -3.83
C ASP A 23 -15.51 -0.76 -3.12
N LEU A 24 -15.16 0.52 -2.96
CA LEU A 24 -13.97 0.94 -2.23
C LEU A 24 -14.06 0.52 -0.76
N THR A 25 -15.20 0.77 -0.12
CA THR A 25 -15.41 0.42 1.28
C THR A 25 -15.27 -1.09 1.49
N LYS A 26 -15.81 -1.88 0.57
CA LYS A 26 -15.75 -3.34 0.66
C LYS A 26 -14.31 -3.85 0.64
N VAL A 27 -13.49 -3.36 -0.27
CA VAL A 27 -12.07 -3.77 -0.35
C VAL A 27 -11.30 -3.23 0.84
N SER A 28 -11.54 -1.97 1.21
CA SER A 28 -10.88 -1.32 2.34
C SER A 28 -11.10 -2.07 3.65
N SER A 29 -12.30 -2.64 3.84
CA SER A 29 -12.63 -3.37 5.06
C SER A 29 -11.79 -4.64 5.24
N GLN A 30 -11.12 -5.11 4.20
CA GLN A 30 -10.26 -6.29 4.26
C GLN A 30 -8.85 -5.98 4.76
N LEU A 31 -8.47 -4.69 4.84
CA LEU A 31 -7.18 -4.30 5.38
C LEU A 31 -7.22 -4.25 6.90
N ASP A 32 -6.09 -4.60 7.53
CA ASP A 32 -5.91 -4.39 8.95
C ASP A 32 -5.83 -2.89 9.25
N GLY A 33 -5.92 -2.53 10.53
CA GLY A 33 -5.99 -1.14 10.94
C GLY A 33 -4.75 -0.32 10.60
N GLY A 34 -4.89 0.99 10.64
CA GLY A 34 -3.80 1.93 10.42
C GLY A 34 -3.75 2.52 9.02
N TRP A 35 -4.39 1.89 8.06
CA TRP A 35 -4.49 2.45 6.71
C TRP A 35 -5.65 3.43 6.61
N ARG A 36 -5.38 4.58 5.99
CA ARG A 36 -6.41 5.59 5.73
C ARG A 36 -6.60 5.73 4.23
N VAL A 37 -7.86 5.83 3.81
CA VAL A 37 -8.22 6.17 2.43
C VAL A 37 -8.38 7.67 2.36
N ILE A 38 -7.54 8.33 1.56
CA ILE A 38 -7.55 9.79 1.44
C ILE A 38 -8.25 10.19 0.15
N GLN A 39 -9.38 10.89 0.28
CA GLN A 39 -10.16 11.43 -0.85
C GLN A 39 -10.51 10.37 -1.91
N GLU A 40 -10.68 9.13 -1.50
CA GLU A 40 -10.91 7.99 -2.41
C GLU A 40 -9.84 7.84 -3.49
N HIS A 41 -8.68 8.46 -3.28
CA HIS A 41 -7.60 8.54 -4.27
C HIS A 41 -6.40 7.68 -3.93
N HIS A 42 -5.99 7.66 -2.66
CA HIS A 42 -4.81 6.92 -2.25
C HIS A 42 -4.93 6.38 -0.83
N LEU A 43 -4.10 5.39 -0.53
CA LEU A 43 -3.93 4.84 0.81
C LEU A 43 -2.71 5.47 1.47
N GLU A 44 -2.79 5.66 2.78
CA GLU A 44 -1.70 6.23 3.54
C GLU A 44 -1.60 5.53 4.90
N LYS A 45 -0.37 5.19 5.30
CA LYS A 45 -0.11 4.63 6.62
C LYS A 45 1.28 5.02 7.09
N GLU A 46 1.39 5.35 8.38
CA GLU A 46 2.66 5.60 9.04
C GLU A 46 3.05 4.40 9.90
N TYR A 47 4.32 3.97 9.77
CA TYR A 47 4.92 2.93 10.60
C TYR A 47 5.97 3.59 11.47
N LYS A 48 5.96 3.27 12.77
CA LYS A 48 6.92 3.84 13.71
C LYS A 48 7.95 2.80 14.13
N PHE A 49 9.18 3.24 14.28
CA PHE A 49 10.31 2.36 14.60
C PHE A 49 11.13 2.96 15.74
N LYS A 50 11.93 2.12 16.36
CA LYS A 50 12.75 2.49 17.51
C LYS A 50 13.89 3.44 17.11
N ASP A 51 14.41 3.28 15.88
CA ASP A 51 15.54 4.07 15.40
C ASP A 51 15.53 4.13 13.87
N PHE A 52 16.52 4.86 13.33
CA PHE A 52 16.63 5.01 11.88
C PHE A 52 16.98 3.70 11.18
N ARG A 53 17.83 2.86 11.82
CA ARG A 53 18.23 1.59 11.20
C ARG A 53 17.02 0.71 10.94
N GLN A 54 16.11 0.60 11.90
CA GLN A 54 14.90 -0.20 11.73
C GLN A 54 13.99 0.39 10.65
N ALA A 55 13.87 1.71 10.61
CA ALA A 55 13.07 2.39 9.59
C ALA A 55 13.66 2.16 8.20
N LEU A 56 14.99 2.24 8.08
CA LEU A 56 15.68 1.99 6.81
C LEU A 56 15.51 0.54 6.37
N ASP A 57 15.66 -0.40 7.28
CA ASP A 57 15.49 -1.83 6.95
C ASP A 57 14.09 -2.12 6.43
N PHE A 58 13.08 -1.54 7.07
CA PHE A 58 11.70 -1.68 6.60
C PHE A 58 11.53 -1.06 5.22
N THR A 59 12.10 0.13 5.00
CA THR A 59 12.04 0.79 3.69
C THR A 59 12.64 -0.08 2.60
N ASN A 60 13.77 -0.72 2.87
CA ASN A 60 14.41 -1.62 1.91
C ASN A 60 13.52 -2.83 1.61
N LYS A 61 12.87 -3.39 2.62
CA LYS A 61 11.94 -4.51 2.41
C LYS A 61 10.74 -4.11 1.56
N VAL A 62 10.20 -2.92 1.80
CA VAL A 62 9.09 -2.39 1.00
C VAL A 62 9.53 -2.18 -0.44
N GLY A 63 10.75 -1.66 -0.65
CA GLY A 63 11.30 -1.48 -1.99
C GLY A 63 11.42 -2.79 -2.75
N GLU A 64 11.95 -3.83 -2.10
CA GLU A 64 12.05 -5.15 -2.72
C GLU A 64 10.67 -5.73 -3.03
N LEU A 65 9.72 -5.56 -2.11
CA LEU A 65 8.35 -5.98 -2.35
C LEU A 65 7.76 -5.28 -3.56
N ALA A 66 7.93 -3.96 -3.65
CA ALA A 66 7.40 -3.16 -4.75
C ALA A 66 7.94 -3.65 -6.09
N GLU A 67 9.26 -3.94 -6.15
CA GLU A 67 9.87 -4.47 -7.36
C GLU A 67 9.32 -5.84 -7.73
N SER A 68 9.09 -6.70 -6.74
CA SER A 68 8.57 -8.04 -7.00
C SER A 68 7.14 -8.03 -7.51
N GLN A 69 6.36 -7.01 -7.13
CA GLN A 69 4.94 -6.89 -7.50
C GLN A 69 4.71 -5.97 -8.70
N GLY A 70 5.75 -5.25 -9.14
CA GLY A 70 5.60 -4.29 -10.23
C GLY A 70 4.64 -3.15 -9.88
N HIS A 71 4.51 -2.81 -8.61
CA HIS A 71 3.59 -1.77 -8.13
C HIS A 71 4.30 -1.01 -7.02
N HIS A 72 4.50 0.30 -7.22
CA HIS A 72 5.43 1.08 -6.39
C HIS A 72 4.71 2.14 -5.57
N PRO A 73 4.91 2.14 -4.24
CA PRO A 73 4.37 3.18 -3.38
C PRO A 73 5.30 4.39 -3.36
N ASP A 74 4.79 5.53 -2.90
CA ASP A 74 5.66 6.59 -2.45
C ASP A 74 6.12 6.24 -1.05
N ILE A 75 7.40 6.42 -0.76
CA ILE A 75 7.98 6.09 0.54
C ILE A 75 8.61 7.34 1.13
N TYR A 76 8.13 7.73 2.31
CA TYR A 76 8.72 8.81 3.07
C TYR A 76 9.44 8.22 4.28
N LEU A 77 10.75 8.29 4.27
CA LEU A 77 11.59 7.76 5.34
C LEU A 77 12.17 8.91 6.16
N THR A 78 11.98 8.82 7.46
CA THR A 78 12.63 9.75 8.39
C THR A 78 13.08 8.96 9.61
N TRP A 79 13.78 9.62 10.54
CA TRP A 79 14.26 8.94 11.74
C TRP A 79 13.06 8.33 12.48
N GLY A 80 13.08 7.03 12.64
CA GLY A 80 12.04 6.32 13.41
C GLY A 80 10.65 6.27 12.79
N LYS A 81 10.48 6.65 11.51
CA LYS A 81 9.17 6.61 10.88
C LYS A 81 9.27 6.36 9.38
N VAL A 82 8.34 5.56 8.85
CA VAL A 82 8.16 5.38 7.41
C VAL A 82 6.68 5.61 7.09
N LYS A 83 6.41 6.49 6.14
CA LYS A 83 5.05 6.68 5.65
C LYS A 83 4.95 6.16 4.23
N LEU A 84 3.98 5.30 3.98
CA LEU A 84 3.69 4.77 2.64
C LEU A 84 2.43 5.44 2.11
N THR A 85 2.48 5.83 0.83
CA THR A 85 1.34 6.36 0.09
C THR A 85 1.19 5.53 -1.16
N ILE A 86 0.03 4.91 -1.36
CA ILE A 86 -0.17 3.93 -2.44
C ILE A 86 -1.38 4.30 -3.27
N TRP A 87 -1.19 4.40 -4.60
CA TRP A 87 -2.30 4.49 -5.55
C TRP A 87 -1.82 4.03 -6.91
N THR A 88 -2.77 3.81 -7.81
CA THR A 88 -2.46 3.39 -9.17
C THR A 88 -2.39 4.62 -10.07
N HIS A 89 -1.18 4.99 -10.48
CA HIS A 89 -0.92 6.24 -11.19
C HIS A 89 -1.63 6.29 -12.56
N LYS A 90 -1.71 5.18 -13.27
CA LYS A 90 -2.32 5.14 -14.59
C LYS A 90 -3.80 5.52 -14.61
N ILE A 91 -4.51 5.29 -13.51
CA ILE A 91 -5.93 5.61 -13.42
C ILE A 91 -6.20 6.74 -12.43
N ASP A 92 -5.16 7.29 -11.82
CA ASP A 92 -5.23 8.37 -10.83
C ASP A 92 -6.22 8.04 -9.72
N GLY A 93 -6.09 6.84 -9.14
CA GLY A 93 -6.98 6.38 -8.09
C GLY A 93 -6.60 5.01 -7.59
N LEU A 94 -7.54 4.36 -6.89
CA LEU A 94 -7.32 3.08 -6.24
C LEU A 94 -7.87 1.91 -7.03
N THR A 95 -7.11 0.79 -7.00
CA THR A 95 -7.55 -0.51 -7.50
C THR A 95 -7.30 -1.54 -6.40
N GLU A 96 -7.76 -2.78 -6.63
CA GLU A 96 -7.49 -3.86 -5.68
C GLU A 96 -5.99 -4.07 -5.46
N SER A 97 -5.16 -3.84 -6.49
CA SER A 97 -3.70 -4.02 -6.37
C SER A 97 -3.10 -3.10 -5.31
N ASP A 98 -3.64 -1.91 -5.12
CA ASP A 98 -3.17 -1.00 -4.08
C ASP A 98 -3.38 -1.60 -2.69
N PHE A 99 -4.53 -2.23 -2.48
CA PHE A 99 -4.85 -2.89 -1.21
C PHE A 99 -4.02 -4.16 -1.01
N VAL A 100 -3.75 -4.89 -2.09
CA VAL A 100 -2.87 -6.07 -2.03
C VAL A 100 -1.47 -5.66 -1.59
N LEU A 101 -0.92 -4.59 -2.19
CA LEU A 101 0.40 -4.09 -1.81
C LEU A 101 0.43 -3.63 -0.35
N ALA A 102 -0.62 -2.93 0.08
CA ALA A 102 -0.74 -2.45 1.46
C ALA A 102 -0.72 -3.63 2.45
N ALA A 103 -1.50 -4.67 2.18
CA ALA A 103 -1.55 -5.84 3.04
C ALA A 103 -0.21 -6.57 3.08
N LYS A 104 0.48 -6.68 1.95
CA LYS A 104 1.80 -7.31 1.90
C LYS A 104 2.83 -6.49 2.68
N ALA A 105 2.75 -5.16 2.62
CA ALA A 105 3.65 -4.29 3.38
C ALA A 105 3.47 -4.50 4.89
N ASP A 106 2.23 -4.67 5.34
CA ASP A 106 1.96 -4.92 6.76
C ASP A 106 2.64 -6.21 7.24
N GLU A 107 2.78 -7.21 6.37
CA GLU A 107 3.42 -8.47 6.74
C GLU A 107 4.95 -8.36 6.87
N LEU A 108 5.52 -7.24 6.46
CA LEU A 108 6.97 -7.01 6.59
C LEU A 108 7.36 -6.50 7.99
N MET A 109 6.38 -6.18 8.81
CA MET A 109 6.63 -5.70 10.18
C MET A 109 7.05 -6.83 11.11
#